data_81ee1cec8c7abf1d46411ad026cb3b9d
#
_entry.id   81ee1cec8c7abf1d46411ad026cb3b9d
#
_cell.length_a   1.000
_cell.length_b   1.000
_cell.length_c   1.000
_cell.angle_alpha   90.00
_cell.angle_beta   90.00
_cell.angle_gamma   90.00
#
_symmetry.space_group_name_H-M   'P 1'
#
loop_
_entity.id
_entity.type
_entity.pdbx_description
1 polymer ?
#
loop_
_entity_poly.entity_id
_entity_poly.type
_entity_poly.pdbx_seq_one_letter_code
_entity_poly.pdbx_strand_id
1 'polypeptide(L)'
;GVGMAYGYAAGMKKPYKRAISKYTPTWPRSFTPSNQTRREFVAKMKLIPNEAILKGKSVLFCDDSIVRGTQLRDNVKMLYDCGIREAHVRISCPPLVYGCNYIGFTSSRSDLELITRRIIQEQEGDMNKNLEAYATTDSPEYKRMVEIIRTKLGLTSLRFNTVENLVKAIGLPKCQICTHCFDGSSYF
;
A
#
# COMPACT_ATOMS: atom_id res chain seq x y z
N GLY A 1 1.39 0.34 -9.32
CA GLY A 1 1.37 1.79 -9.04
C GLY A 1 1.39 2.69 -10.28
N VAL A 2 2.13 2.35 -11.38
CA VAL A 2 2.34 3.28 -12.52
C VAL A 2 1.03 3.64 -13.24
N GLY A 3 0.21 2.65 -13.62
CA GLY A 3 -1.06 2.89 -14.31
C GLY A 3 -2.02 3.75 -13.48
N MET A 4 -2.09 3.49 -12.18
CA MET A 4 -2.88 4.29 -11.25
C MET A 4 -2.36 5.74 -11.17
N ALA A 5 -1.03 5.93 -11.08
CA ALA A 5 -0.44 7.26 -11.03
C ALA A 5 -0.76 8.07 -12.30
N TYR A 6 -0.77 7.41 -13.44
CA TYR A 6 -1.18 8.02 -14.72
C TYR A 6 -2.63 8.46 -14.70
N GLY A 7 -3.55 7.57 -14.32
CA GLY A 7 -4.98 7.87 -14.21
C GLY A 7 -5.25 8.98 -13.20
N TYR A 8 -4.57 8.96 -12.06
CA TYR A 8 -4.68 10.00 -11.04
C TYR A 8 -4.22 11.36 -11.54
N ALA A 9 -3.05 11.41 -12.20
CA ALA A 9 -2.50 12.65 -12.78
C ALA A 9 -3.43 13.23 -13.84
N ALA A 10 -3.96 12.39 -14.73
CA ALA A 10 -4.91 12.79 -15.75
C ALA A 10 -6.22 13.33 -15.14
N GLY A 11 -6.82 12.62 -14.21
CA GLY A 11 -8.07 13.03 -13.53
C GLY A 11 -7.94 14.31 -12.72
N MET A 12 -6.80 14.52 -12.07
CA MET A 12 -6.51 15.74 -11.31
C MET A 12 -5.94 16.88 -12.14
N LYS A 13 -5.68 16.69 -13.43
CA LYS A 13 -4.98 17.65 -14.32
C LYS A 13 -3.65 18.11 -13.72
N LYS A 14 -2.89 17.16 -13.14
CA LYS A 14 -1.58 17.39 -12.53
C LYS A 14 -0.49 16.70 -13.35
N PRO A 15 0.75 17.23 -13.35
CA PRO A 15 1.81 16.60 -14.11
C PRO A 15 2.19 15.24 -13.54
N TYR A 16 2.26 14.22 -14.40
CA TYR A 16 2.91 12.96 -14.08
C TYR A 16 4.41 13.06 -14.33
N LYS A 17 5.21 12.64 -13.37
CA LYS A 17 6.66 12.54 -13.47
C LYS A 17 7.14 11.18 -13.01
N ARG A 18 7.94 10.50 -13.83
CA ARG A 18 8.60 9.26 -13.43
C ARG A 18 9.85 9.59 -12.61
N ALA A 19 9.61 10.00 -11.35
CA ALA A 19 10.65 10.42 -10.43
C ALA A 19 11.39 9.25 -9.76
N ILE A 20 10.88 8.02 -9.90
CA ILE A 20 11.50 6.79 -9.39
C ILE A 20 11.65 5.81 -10.55
N SER A 21 12.87 5.36 -10.78
CA SER A 21 13.18 4.32 -11.74
C SER A 21 13.44 3.00 -11.03
N LYS A 22 12.92 1.90 -11.59
CA LYS A 22 13.22 0.55 -11.09
C LYS A 22 14.38 -0.01 -11.90
N TYR A 23 15.44 -0.41 -11.22
CA TYR A 23 16.55 -1.12 -11.84
C TYR A 23 16.22 -2.62 -11.91
N THR A 24 15.96 -3.12 -13.10
CA THR A 24 15.48 -4.49 -13.30
C THR A 24 16.46 -5.47 -13.95
N PRO A 25 17.67 -5.09 -14.45
CA PRO A 25 18.44 -6.01 -15.32
C PRO A 25 18.96 -7.27 -14.65
N THR A 26 19.16 -7.31 -13.33
CA THR A 26 19.97 -8.36 -12.70
C THR A 26 19.32 -9.17 -11.58
N TRP A 27 18.10 -8.79 -11.07
CA TRP A 27 17.56 -9.44 -9.87
C TRP A 27 16.05 -9.62 -9.93
N PRO A 28 15.52 -10.82 -10.17
CA PRO A 28 14.07 -11.04 -10.25
C PRO A 28 13.36 -10.84 -8.91
N ARG A 29 13.99 -11.14 -7.75
CA ARG A 29 13.38 -10.95 -6.42
C ARG A 29 14.44 -10.71 -5.33
N SER A 30 14.13 -9.83 -4.34
CA SER A 30 15.11 -9.39 -3.31
C SER A 30 15.41 -10.41 -2.22
N PHE A 31 14.71 -11.54 -2.17
CA PHE A 31 14.91 -12.59 -1.17
C PHE A 31 15.84 -13.73 -1.64
N THR A 32 16.38 -13.66 -2.85
CA THR A 32 17.26 -14.70 -3.42
C THR A 32 18.69 -14.71 -2.83
N PRO A 33 19.30 -13.59 -2.38
CA PRO A 33 20.63 -13.63 -1.76
C PRO A 33 20.57 -14.20 -0.34
N SER A 34 21.50 -15.09 0.00
CA SER A 34 21.62 -15.73 1.31
C SER A 34 22.16 -14.82 2.42
N ASN A 35 22.81 -13.69 2.07
CA ASN A 35 23.44 -12.76 3.01
C ASN A 35 22.57 -11.51 3.21
N GLN A 36 22.32 -11.10 4.48
CA GLN A 36 21.49 -9.98 4.87
C GLN A 36 21.99 -8.65 4.28
N THR A 37 23.29 -8.38 4.33
CA THR A 37 23.90 -7.16 3.80
C THR A 37 23.71 -7.03 2.28
N ARG A 38 23.81 -8.14 1.55
CA ARG A 38 23.51 -8.17 0.11
C ARG A 38 22.04 -7.95 -0.19
N ARG A 39 21.12 -8.47 0.66
CA ARG A 39 19.68 -8.24 0.51
C ARG A 39 19.32 -6.76 0.68
N GLU A 40 19.90 -6.10 1.69
CA GLU A 40 19.70 -4.67 1.95
C GLU A 40 20.27 -3.81 0.82
N PHE A 41 21.47 -4.16 0.31
CA PHE A 41 22.07 -3.48 -0.83
C PHE A 41 21.24 -3.63 -2.10
N VAL A 42 20.78 -4.86 -2.42
CA VAL A 42 19.90 -5.13 -3.56
C VAL A 42 18.56 -4.44 -3.41
N ALA A 43 17.99 -4.37 -2.19
CA ALA A 43 16.75 -3.65 -1.94
C ALA A 43 16.90 -2.14 -2.19
N LYS A 44 18.01 -1.53 -1.77
CA LYS A 44 18.33 -0.11 -2.03
C LYS A 44 18.57 0.18 -3.51
N MET A 45 19.14 -0.76 -4.26
CA MET A 45 19.38 -0.58 -5.70
C MET A 45 18.12 -0.74 -6.57
N LYS A 46 17.04 -1.29 -6.05
CA LYS A 46 15.82 -1.54 -6.83
C LYS A 46 15.09 -0.29 -7.28
N LEU A 47 15.13 0.75 -6.47
CA LEU A 47 14.45 2.00 -6.73
C LEU A 47 15.46 3.13 -6.72
N ILE A 48 15.60 3.78 -7.86
CA ILE A 48 16.51 4.90 -8.05
C ILE A 48 15.66 6.17 -8.12
N PRO A 49 15.68 7.03 -7.07
CA PRO A 49 14.98 8.29 -7.09
C PRO A 49 15.75 9.33 -7.91
N ASN A 50 15.03 10.22 -8.57
CA ASN A 50 15.59 11.39 -9.24
C ASN A 50 15.40 12.62 -8.37
N GLU A 51 16.43 12.99 -7.62
CA GLU A 51 16.41 14.11 -6.69
C GLU A 51 16.05 15.44 -7.37
N ALA A 52 16.51 15.68 -8.60
CA ALA A 52 16.22 16.91 -9.33
C ALA A 52 14.71 17.10 -9.59
N ILE A 53 13.97 15.99 -9.71
CA ILE A 53 12.51 16.01 -9.87
C ILE A 53 11.82 16.15 -8.52
N LEU A 54 12.37 15.56 -7.45
CA LEU A 54 11.73 15.40 -6.15
C LEU A 54 11.95 16.58 -5.21
N LYS A 55 13.15 17.14 -5.18
CA LYS A 55 13.59 18.15 -4.21
C LYS A 55 12.61 19.34 -4.12
N GLY A 56 12.17 19.63 -2.90
CA GLY A 56 11.26 20.73 -2.60
C GLY A 56 9.81 20.54 -3.09
N LYS A 57 9.42 19.35 -3.54
CA LYS A 57 8.07 19.07 -4.06
C LYS A 57 7.18 18.41 -3.02
N SER A 58 5.87 18.64 -3.15
CA SER A 58 4.84 17.79 -2.57
C SER A 58 4.57 16.67 -3.57
N VAL A 59 4.75 15.43 -3.13
CA VAL A 59 4.71 14.24 -3.99
C VAL A 59 3.46 13.43 -3.71
N LEU A 60 2.69 13.11 -4.74
CA LEU A 60 1.63 12.11 -4.67
C LEU A 60 2.16 10.80 -5.25
N PHE A 61 2.32 9.81 -4.39
CA PHE A 61 2.78 8.47 -4.71
C PHE A 61 1.60 7.51 -4.77
N CYS A 62 1.54 6.68 -5.80
CA CYS A 62 0.49 5.69 -5.99
C CYS A 62 1.06 4.29 -5.90
N ASP A 63 0.38 3.42 -5.14
CA ASP A 63 0.73 2.01 -5.02
C ASP A 63 -0.52 1.14 -5.16
N ASP A 64 -0.33 -0.17 -5.37
CA ASP A 64 -1.43 -1.12 -5.54
C ASP A 64 -2.06 -1.52 -4.21
N SER A 65 -1.24 -1.86 -3.20
CA SER A 65 -1.71 -2.33 -1.90
C SER A 65 -0.72 -2.03 -0.77
N ILE A 66 -1.19 -2.06 0.46
CA ILE A 66 -0.35 -2.07 1.66
C ILE A 66 -0.61 -3.39 2.40
N VAL A 67 0.40 -4.28 2.43
CA VAL A 67 0.35 -5.52 3.21
C VAL A 67 0.98 -5.28 4.58
N ARG A 68 2.30 -5.30 4.66
CA ARG A 68 3.07 -5.09 5.91
C ARG A 68 3.36 -3.62 6.22
N GLY A 69 3.36 -2.77 5.23
CA GLY A 69 3.73 -1.37 5.31
C GLY A 69 5.24 -1.09 5.32
N THR A 70 6.10 -2.09 5.52
CA THR A 70 7.57 -1.89 5.61
C THR A 70 8.15 -1.32 4.32
N GLN A 71 7.82 -1.91 3.17
CA GLN A 71 8.31 -1.44 1.89
C GLN A 71 7.88 0.01 1.59
N LEU A 72 6.62 0.34 1.87
CA LEU A 72 6.11 1.69 1.66
C LEU A 72 6.79 2.70 2.59
N ARG A 73 7.00 2.33 3.87
CA ARG A 73 7.73 3.16 4.83
C ARG A 73 9.16 3.46 4.35
N ASP A 74 9.86 2.45 3.86
CA ASP A 74 11.23 2.61 3.37
C ASP A 74 11.27 3.48 2.10
N ASN A 75 10.28 3.33 1.20
CA ASN A 75 10.13 4.19 0.04
C ASN A 75 9.83 5.64 0.42
N VAL A 76 8.97 5.87 1.41
CA VAL A 76 8.64 7.20 1.91
C VAL A 76 9.86 7.87 2.54
N LYS A 77 10.62 7.11 3.34
CA LYS A 77 11.89 7.60 3.90
C LYS A 77 12.85 8.03 2.78
N MET A 78 13.04 7.19 1.78
CA MET A 78 13.88 7.50 0.60
C MET A 78 13.43 8.81 -0.08
N LEU A 79 12.12 9.03 -0.21
CA LEU A 79 11.60 10.27 -0.79
C LEU A 79 11.93 11.50 0.06
N TYR A 80 11.79 11.42 1.39
CA TYR A 80 12.19 12.50 2.29
C TYR A 80 13.70 12.74 2.28
N ASP A 81 14.51 11.69 2.18
CA ASP A 81 15.96 11.79 2.03
C ASP A 81 16.35 12.56 0.75
N CYS A 82 15.51 12.47 -0.32
CA CYS A 82 15.64 13.28 -1.54
C CYS A 82 15.11 14.72 -1.41
N GLY A 83 14.69 15.14 -0.22
CA GLY A 83 14.29 16.52 0.07
C GLY A 83 12.88 16.88 -0.39
N ILE A 84 11.94 15.95 -0.46
CA ILE A 84 10.51 16.28 -0.65
C ILE A 84 9.97 17.05 0.56
N ARG A 85 8.91 17.85 0.35
CA ARG A 85 8.22 18.56 1.44
C ARG A 85 7.11 17.73 2.06
N GLU A 86 6.36 17.01 1.23
CA GLU A 86 5.17 16.26 1.62
C GLU A 86 5.07 14.96 0.83
N ALA A 87 4.67 13.90 1.52
CA ALA A 87 4.39 12.60 0.93
C ALA A 87 2.89 12.28 1.05
N HIS A 88 2.17 12.34 -0.05
CA HIS A 88 0.78 11.93 -0.15
C HIS A 88 0.71 10.56 -0.81
N VAL A 89 -0.05 9.62 -0.25
CA VAL A 89 -0.17 8.27 -0.80
C VAL A 89 -1.61 7.94 -1.15
N ARG A 90 -1.77 7.29 -2.30
CA ARG A 90 -3.06 6.76 -2.77
C ARG A 90 -2.89 5.30 -3.14
N ILE A 91 -3.72 4.46 -2.56
CA ILE A 91 -3.70 3.01 -2.76
C ILE A 91 -4.88 2.62 -3.64
N SER A 92 -4.62 1.80 -4.68
CA SER A 92 -5.63 1.43 -5.67
C SER A 92 -6.66 0.42 -5.17
N CYS A 93 -6.35 -0.32 -4.11
CA CYS A 93 -7.30 -1.22 -3.46
C CYS A 93 -7.76 -0.69 -2.09
N PRO A 94 -8.85 -1.23 -1.52
CA PRO A 94 -9.21 -1.04 -0.12
C PRO A 94 -8.15 -1.62 0.84
N PRO A 95 -8.18 -1.29 2.14
CA PRO A 95 -7.33 -1.96 3.12
C PRO A 95 -7.57 -3.47 3.14
N LEU A 96 -6.50 -4.23 3.27
CA LEU A 96 -6.56 -5.68 3.43
C LEU A 96 -6.89 -6.01 4.88
N VAL A 97 -8.16 -6.28 5.20
CA VAL A 97 -8.62 -6.58 6.56
C VAL A 97 -8.70 -8.09 6.81
N TYR A 98 -8.99 -8.87 5.78
CA TYR A 98 -9.12 -10.32 5.87
C TYR A 98 -7.99 -11.03 5.14
N GLY A 99 -7.50 -12.13 5.73
CA GLY A 99 -6.53 -13.01 5.07
C GLY A 99 -7.12 -13.71 3.86
N CYS A 100 -6.31 -13.95 2.84
CA CYS A 100 -6.76 -14.70 1.66
C CYS A 100 -6.35 -16.18 1.79
N ASN A 101 -7.29 -17.10 1.59
CA ASN A 101 -7.01 -18.53 1.64
C ASN A 101 -6.22 -19.02 0.41
N TYR A 102 -6.29 -18.30 -0.70
CA TYR A 102 -5.70 -18.69 -1.98
C TYR A 102 -4.37 -18.00 -2.24
N ILE A 103 -4.28 -16.71 -1.93
CA ILE A 103 -3.08 -15.91 -2.16
C ILE A 103 -2.39 -15.69 -0.82
N GLY A 104 -1.25 -16.32 -0.62
CA GLY A 104 -0.40 -16.05 0.52
C GLY A 104 0.26 -14.68 0.38
N PHE A 105 -0.25 -13.66 1.09
CA PHE A 105 0.40 -12.35 1.15
C PHE A 105 1.75 -12.41 1.87
N THR A 106 1.96 -13.46 2.65
CA THR A 106 3.17 -13.68 3.45
C THR A 106 3.51 -15.17 3.51
N SER A 107 4.78 -15.50 3.71
CA SER A 107 5.24 -16.89 3.85
C SER A 107 4.73 -17.56 5.13
N SER A 108 4.48 -16.78 6.19
CA SER A 108 3.98 -17.28 7.48
C SER A 108 2.49 -17.58 7.50
N ARG A 109 1.72 -17.11 6.51
CA ARG A 109 0.26 -17.18 6.43
C ARG A 109 -0.46 -16.62 7.68
N SER A 110 0.23 -15.85 8.50
CA SER A 110 -0.35 -15.21 9.69
C SER A 110 -1.02 -13.90 9.31
N ASP A 111 -2.25 -13.69 9.78
CA ASP A 111 -2.98 -12.43 9.57
C ASP A 111 -2.30 -11.23 10.25
N LEU A 112 -1.47 -11.45 11.27
CA LEU A 112 -0.63 -10.40 11.88
C LEU A 112 0.44 -9.84 10.94
N GLU A 113 0.66 -10.44 9.78
CA GLU A 113 1.47 -9.85 8.74
C GLU A 113 0.78 -8.66 8.05
N LEU A 114 -0.56 -8.60 8.11
CA LEU A 114 -1.31 -7.45 7.63
C LEU A 114 -1.15 -6.28 8.63
N ILE A 115 -0.78 -5.10 8.12
CA ILE A 115 -0.67 -3.89 8.94
C ILE A 115 -1.99 -3.55 9.63
N THR A 116 -3.11 -3.79 8.97
CA THR A 116 -4.46 -3.60 9.48
C THR A 116 -4.72 -4.46 10.71
N ARG A 117 -4.42 -5.77 10.65
CA ARG A 117 -4.61 -6.72 11.75
C ARG A 117 -3.74 -6.40 12.97
N ARG A 118 -2.51 -5.94 12.74
CA ARG A 118 -1.65 -5.46 13.84
C ARG A 118 -2.24 -4.25 14.54
N ILE A 119 -2.82 -3.32 13.76
CA ILE A 119 -3.46 -2.14 14.34
C ILE A 119 -4.73 -2.53 15.09
N ILE A 120 -5.54 -3.45 14.56
CA ILE A 120 -6.72 -3.96 15.27
C ILE A 120 -6.29 -4.63 16.58
N GLN A 121 -5.26 -5.46 16.57
CA GLN A 121 -4.69 -6.04 17.78
C GLN A 121 -4.24 -4.97 18.81
N GLU A 122 -3.58 -3.91 18.35
CA GLU A 122 -3.15 -2.80 19.21
C GLU A 122 -4.32 -1.99 19.79
N GLN A 123 -5.41 -1.84 19.05
CA GLN A 123 -6.56 -1.02 19.46
C GLN A 123 -7.60 -1.79 20.28
N GLU A 124 -7.82 -3.06 19.96
CA GLU A 124 -8.91 -3.86 20.49
C GLU A 124 -8.43 -4.96 21.47
N GLY A 125 -7.13 -5.24 21.51
CA GLY A 125 -6.56 -6.37 22.25
C GLY A 125 -6.74 -7.73 21.56
N ASP A 126 -7.53 -7.80 20.49
CA ASP A 126 -7.77 -9.00 19.68
C ASP A 126 -7.80 -8.62 18.20
N MET A 127 -6.95 -9.27 17.39
CA MET A 127 -6.84 -9.01 15.97
C MET A 127 -8.09 -9.37 15.17
N ASN A 128 -9.02 -10.14 15.72
CA ASN A 128 -10.24 -10.59 15.05
C ASN A 128 -11.48 -9.78 15.45
N LYS A 129 -11.33 -8.80 16.35
CA LYS A 129 -12.45 -8.03 16.87
C LYS A 129 -12.87 -6.92 15.89
N ASN A 130 -14.18 -6.71 15.75
CA ASN A 130 -14.78 -5.62 14.98
C ASN A 130 -14.34 -5.50 13.52
N LEU A 131 -13.93 -6.60 12.88
CA LEU A 131 -13.38 -6.58 11.52
C LEU A 131 -14.28 -5.90 10.50
N GLU A 132 -15.58 -6.11 10.58
CA GLU A 132 -16.56 -5.49 9.70
C GLU A 132 -16.52 -3.96 9.80
N ALA A 133 -16.42 -3.41 11.01
CA ALA A 133 -16.30 -1.97 11.23
C ALA A 133 -15.00 -1.42 10.62
N TYR A 134 -13.89 -2.16 10.74
CA TYR A 134 -12.60 -1.79 10.12
C TYR A 134 -12.60 -1.93 8.59
N ALA A 135 -13.44 -2.80 8.03
CA ALA A 135 -13.61 -2.98 6.59
C ALA A 135 -14.60 -1.98 5.97
N THR A 136 -15.52 -1.46 6.78
CA THR A 136 -16.56 -0.52 6.31
C THR A 136 -15.96 0.86 6.08
N THR A 137 -15.92 1.30 4.83
CA THR A 137 -15.42 2.62 4.44
C THR A 137 -16.15 3.72 5.21
N ASP A 138 -15.40 4.68 5.72
CA ASP A 138 -15.88 5.83 6.48
C ASP A 138 -16.42 5.57 7.91
N SER A 139 -16.41 4.32 8.40
CA SER A 139 -16.65 4.05 9.82
C SER A 139 -15.63 4.75 10.72
N PRO A 140 -15.92 4.99 12.00
CA PRO A 140 -14.95 5.53 12.95
C PRO A 140 -13.70 4.66 13.09
N GLU A 141 -13.86 3.34 13.10
CA GLU A 141 -12.79 2.33 13.19
C GLU A 141 -11.90 2.38 11.97
N TYR A 142 -12.49 2.40 10.76
CA TYR A 142 -11.77 2.54 9.50
C TYR A 142 -10.93 3.83 9.48
N LYS A 143 -11.54 4.97 9.80
CA LYS A 143 -10.85 6.28 9.82
C LYS A 143 -9.69 6.29 10.80
N ARG A 144 -9.89 5.74 11.99
CA ARG A 144 -8.84 5.60 13.02
C ARG A 144 -7.70 4.72 12.53
N MET A 145 -8.00 3.56 11.95
CA MET A 145 -7.01 2.67 11.37
C MET A 145 -6.19 3.34 10.27
N VAL A 146 -6.84 4.01 9.32
CA VAL A 146 -6.15 4.71 8.23
C VAL A 146 -5.24 5.82 8.77
N GLU A 147 -5.67 6.54 9.80
CA GLU A 147 -4.86 7.59 10.43
C GLU A 147 -3.65 7.01 11.18
N ILE A 148 -3.80 5.87 11.85
CA ILE A 148 -2.69 5.16 12.49
C ILE A 148 -1.69 4.67 11.44
N ILE A 149 -2.16 4.09 10.31
CA ILE A 149 -1.29 3.69 9.20
C ILE A 149 -0.54 4.90 8.66
N ARG A 150 -1.25 6.01 8.40
CA ARG A 150 -0.66 7.25 7.92
C ARG A 150 0.49 7.71 8.80
N THR A 151 0.26 7.75 10.10
CA THR A 151 1.25 8.19 11.10
C THR A 151 2.45 7.22 11.17
N LYS A 152 2.19 5.89 11.26
CA LYS A 152 3.25 4.87 11.31
C LYS A 152 4.15 4.87 10.06
N LEU A 153 3.63 5.29 8.92
CA LEU A 153 4.36 5.36 7.66
C LEU A 153 4.97 6.74 7.38
N GLY A 154 4.76 7.75 8.26
CA GLY A 154 5.29 9.11 8.11
C GLY A 154 4.70 9.88 6.93
N LEU A 155 3.42 9.65 6.61
CA LEU A 155 2.76 10.24 5.45
C LEU A 155 2.05 11.55 5.81
N THR A 156 2.07 12.52 4.89
CA THR A 156 1.25 13.73 4.97
C THR A 156 -0.23 13.39 4.79
N SER A 157 -0.56 12.51 3.85
CA SER A 157 -1.91 11.98 3.70
C SER A 157 -1.92 10.57 3.10
N LEU A 158 -2.90 9.77 3.53
CA LEU A 158 -3.16 8.43 3.02
C LEU A 158 -4.64 8.30 2.67
N ARG A 159 -4.93 7.72 1.50
CA ARG A 159 -6.28 7.28 1.14
C ARG A 159 -6.23 5.96 0.39
N PHE A 160 -7.14 5.09 0.73
CA PHE A 160 -7.42 3.86 0.01
C PHE A 160 -8.59 4.07 -0.96
N ASN A 161 -8.68 3.21 -1.96
CA ASN A 161 -9.86 3.13 -2.80
C ASN A 161 -10.99 2.40 -2.04
N THR A 162 -12.22 2.47 -2.56
CA THR A 162 -13.35 1.72 -2.02
C THR A 162 -13.59 0.44 -2.82
N VAL A 163 -14.29 -0.53 -2.24
CA VAL A 163 -14.69 -1.77 -2.95
C VAL A 163 -15.55 -1.43 -4.16
N GLU A 164 -16.51 -0.52 -4.01
CA GLU A 164 -17.43 -0.10 -5.07
C GLU A 164 -16.68 0.51 -6.25
N ASN A 165 -15.73 1.40 -5.98
CA ASN A 165 -14.93 2.03 -7.02
C ASN A 165 -14.00 1.02 -7.71
N LEU A 166 -13.44 0.07 -6.94
CA LEU A 166 -12.61 -1.00 -7.50
C LEU A 166 -13.40 -1.88 -8.45
N VAL A 167 -14.59 -2.35 -8.03
CA VAL A 167 -15.50 -3.17 -8.85
C VAL A 167 -15.92 -2.41 -10.11
N LYS A 168 -16.31 -1.14 -9.96
CA LYS A 168 -16.65 -0.28 -11.10
C LYS A 168 -15.49 -0.11 -12.08
N ALA A 169 -14.27 0.05 -11.60
CA ALA A 169 -13.08 0.19 -12.43
C ALA A 169 -12.72 -1.09 -13.19
N ILE A 170 -12.98 -2.27 -12.60
CA ILE A 170 -12.79 -3.57 -13.25
C ILE A 170 -13.82 -3.77 -14.36
N GLY A 171 -15.04 -3.25 -14.18
CA GLY A 171 -16.10 -3.34 -15.20
C GLY A 171 -16.83 -4.69 -15.25
N LEU A 172 -16.63 -5.55 -14.25
CA LEU A 172 -17.36 -6.82 -14.10
C LEU A 172 -18.40 -6.73 -12.98
N PRO A 173 -19.48 -7.51 -13.02
CA PRO A 173 -20.41 -7.63 -11.90
C PRO A 173 -19.71 -8.11 -10.63
N LYS A 174 -20.12 -7.59 -9.46
CA LYS A 174 -19.48 -7.95 -8.17
C LYS A 174 -19.49 -9.47 -7.91
N CYS A 175 -20.53 -10.19 -8.35
CA CYS A 175 -20.61 -11.66 -8.22
C CYS A 175 -19.55 -12.44 -9.01
N GLN A 176 -18.82 -11.78 -9.92
CA GLN A 176 -17.69 -12.35 -10.67
C GLN A 176 -16.33 -11.91 -10.13
N ILE A 177 -16.30 -11.14 -9.04
CA ILE A 177 -15.07 -10.58 -8.47
C ILE A 177 -14.99 -10.98 -7.00
N CYS A 178 -13.93 -11.66 -6.60
CA CYS A 178 -13.65 -11.92 -5.20
C CYS A 178 -13.16 -10.63 -4.51
N THR A 179 -13.87 -10.19 -3.47
CA THR A 179 -13.50 -9.04 -2.64
C THR A 179 -13.23 -9.42 -1.17
N HIS A 180 -13.14 -10.73 -0.88
CA HIS A 180 -13.01 -11.26 0.47
C HIS A 180 -11.96 -10.57 1.32
N CYS A 181 -10.76 -10.34 0.80
CA CYS A 181 -9.68 -9.72 1.56
C CYS A 181 -9.96 -8.27 1.99
N PHE A 182 -10.96 -7.63 1.42
CA PHE A 182 -11.37 -6.26 1.75
C PHE A 182 -12.60 -6.20 2.65
N ASP A 183 -13.65 -6.97 2.33
CA ASP A 183 -14.97 -6.88 2.96
C ASP A 183 -15.42 -8.16 3.69
N GLY A 184 -14.61 -9.22 3.68
CA GLY A 184 -14.94 -10.49 4.33
C GLY A 184 -16.05 -11.30 3.63
N SER A 185 -16.49 -10.89 2.43
CA SER A 185 -17.52 -11.60 1.68
C SER A 185 -17.09 -13.03 1.35
N SER A 186 -18.08 -13.91 1.08
CA SER A 186 -17.79 -15.28 0.63
C SER A 186 -17.01 -15.27 -0.69
N TYR A 187 -16.16 -16.27 -0.87
CA TYR A 187 -15.42 -16.46 -2.12
C TYR A 187 -16.35 -16.89 -3.28
N PHE A 188 -17.48 -17.50 -2.96
CA PHE A 188 -18.46 -18.06 -3.90
C PHE A 188 -19.88 -17.87 -3.38
#